data_28ed8eda3b7a373426bb886cfd7477b1
#
_entry.id   28ed8eda3b7a373426bb886cfd7477b1
#
_cell.length_a   1.000
_cell.length_b   1.000
_cell.length_c   1.000
_cell.angle_alpha   90.00
_cell.angle_beta   90.00
_cell.angle_gamma   90.00
#
_symmetry.space_group_name_H-M   'P 1'
#
loop_
_entity.id
_entity.type
_entity.pdbx_description
1 polymer ?
#
loop_
_entity_poly.entity_id
_entity_poly.type
_entity_poly.pdbx_seq_one_letter_code
_entity_poly.pdbx_strand_id
1 'polypeptide(L)'
;MNIKNKKTIVIKIGTTSLIDEGRLSQTLLRSLAENIKQHQNTHNFVIVTSGAVSLGGMELNYKTRPKSMKKLQVASAVGQIQLINEYKKVFNENDLQIAQVLITKNLIDDREQFVNTTQALNELLAQNIIPVINENDVVATEELKFGDNDRLSAIVSIIVNASKLILVTNKQGLYNFNPDKNSDAKMIEFIQFNSSQLNDLIPISSDGEGEGGFSTKIMAAQIAGFSGIQTQIISWSEQNFVDAIEGKQVGTLILESDKKIRLRKLWIAYGMQSTSKIEIDDGAFNAIKKNASLLCNGVVKIHEDFNIGDGIDVVLNDINVAKGIAKISSNEISDNIVLIHIDDLIIL
;
A
#
# COMPACT_ATOMS: atom_id res chain seq x y z
N MET A 1 -2.13 -20.31 27.32
CA MET A 1 -2.90 -19.11 26.97
C MET A 1 -3.30 -19.20 25.51
N ASN A 2 -4.58 -19.06 25.18
CA ASN A 2 -5.10 -19.31 23.83
C ASN A 2 -4.61 -18.24 22.84
N ILE A 3 -3.69 -18.58 21.96
CA ILE A 3 -3.09 -17.74 20.89
C ILE A 3 -4.13 -17.35 19.81
N LYS A 4 -5.35 -17.89 19.90
CA LYS A 4 -6.33 -17.89 18.79
C LYS A 4 -7.13 -16.60 18.53
N ASN A 5 -6.90 -15.47 19.24
CA ASN A 5 -7.80 -14.31 19.07
C ASN A 5 -7.13 -12.92 19.09
N LYS A 6 -5.82 -12.81 18.87
CA LYS A 6 -5.21 -11.49 18.74
C LYS A 6 -5.56 -10.88 17.38
N LYS A 7 -6.02 -9.62 17.39
CA LYS A 7 -6.19 -8.85 16.14
C LYS A 7 -4.82 -8.40 15.63
N THR A 8 -4.58 -8.45 14.34
CA THR A 8 -3.33 -7.96 13.75
C THR A 8 -3.50 -6.51 13.29
N ILE A 9 -2.57 -5.65 13.67
CA ILE A 9 -2.49 -4.25 13.24
C ILE A 9 -1.20 -4.08 12.44
N VAL A 10 -1.32 -3.53 11.23
CA VAL A 10 -0.17 -3.12 10.41
C VAL A 10 0.04 -1.61 10.58
N ILE A 11 1.27 -1.22 10.88
CA ILE A 11 1.66 0.17 11.11
C ILE A 11 2.65 0.57 10.02
N LYS A 12 2.31 1.54 9.20
CA LYS A 12 3.24 2.10 8.22
C LYS A 12 3.79 3.43 8.73
N ILE A 13 5.12 3.54 8.75
CA ILE A 13 5.81 4.77 9.16
C ILE A 13 6.63 5.31 7.99
N GLY A 14 6.29 6.52 7.55
CA GLY A 14 6.98 7.20 6.45
C GLY A 14 8.31 7.81 6.87
N THR A 15 9.19 8.05 5.89
CA THR A 15 10.52 8.64 6.12
C THR A 15 10.45 9.98 6.86
N THR A 16 9.50 10.83 6.51
CA THR A 16 9.34 12.17 7.11
C THR A 16 8.91 12.15 8.57
N SER A 17 8.27 11.07 9.02
CA SER A 17 7.92 10.88 10.44
C SER A 17 9.04 10.17 11.21
N LEU A 18 9.80 9.32 10.52
CA LEU A 18 10.80 8.45 11.13
C LEU A 18 12.18 9.10 11.24
N ILE A 19 12.52 10.00 10.32
CA ILE A 19 13.84 10.63 10.26
C ILE A 19 13.72 12.11 10.62
N ASP A 20 14.47 12.51 11.63
CA ASP A 20 14.62 13.88 12.11
C ASP A 20 16.11 14.26 12.05
N GLU A 21 16.43 15.41 11.44
CA GLU A 21 17.80 15.90 11.23
C GLU A 21 18.77 14.81 10.72
N GLY A 22 18.23 13.90 9.90
CA GLY A 22 19.01 12.82 9.29
C GLY A 22 19.30 11.62 10.17
N ARG A 23 18.70 11.53 11.31
CA ARG A 23 18.81 10.38 12.22
C ARG A 23 17.42 9.80 12.46
N LEU A 24 17.37 8.54 12.84
CA LEU A 24 16.12 7.94 13.29
C LEU A 24 15.64 8.60 14.58
N SER A 25 14.39 9.00 14.60
CA SER A 25 13.74 9.57 15.78
C SER A 25 13.65 8.53 16.89
N GLN A 26 14.56 8.65 17.86
CA GLN A 26 14.59 7.77 19.03
C GLN A 26 13.32 7.89 19.87
N THR A 27 12.76 9.10 19.94
CA THR A 27 11.50 9.36 20.66
C THR A 27 10.35 8.58 20.04
N LEU A 28 10.21 8.61 18.70
CA LEU A 28 9.20 7.84 17.98
C LEU A 28 9.41 6.33 18.18
N LEU A 29 10.63 5.83 18.01
CA LEU A 29 10.91 4.40 18.12
C LEU A 29 10.64 3.87 19.54
N ARG A 30 11.02 4.61 20.58
CA ARG A 30 10.77 4.23 21.97
C ARG A 30 9.29 4.22 22.28
N SER A 31 8.58 5.30 21.98
CA SER A 31 7.14 5.37 22.19
C SER A 31 6.40 4.27 21.41
N LEU A 32 6.83 3.97 20.17
CA LEU A 32 6.28 2.85 19.38
C LEU A 32 6.48 1.51 20.11
N ALA A 33 7.70 1.24 20.56
CA ALA A 33 8.03 -0.02 21.26
C ALA A 33 7.26 -0.16 22.57
N GLU A 34 7.19 0.89 23.39
CA GLU A 34 6.45 0.91 24.65
C GLU A 34 4.96 0.63 24.44
N ASN A 35 4.33 1.29 23.47
CA ASN A 35 2.92 1.09 23.17
C ASN A 35 2.63 -0.31 22.59
N ILE A 36 3.51 -0.82 21.75
CA ILE A 36 3.40 -2.20 21.26
C ILE A 36 3.51 -3.19 22.43
N LYS A 37 4.45 -2.96 23.37
CA LYS A 37 4.61 -3.79 24.57
C LYS A 37 3.35 -3.82 25.42
N GLN A 38 2.71 -2.67 25.63
CA GLN A 38 1.48 -2.58 26.40
C GLN A 38 0.32 -3.35 25.77
N HIS A 39 0.24 -3.37 24.42
CA HIS A 39 -0.89 -3.95 23.70
C HIS A 39 -0.61 -5.36 23.12
N GLN A 40 0.61 -5.92 23.28
CA GLN A 40 1.01 -7.20 22.69
C GLN A 40 0.18 -8.41 23.15
N ASN A 41 -0.53 -8.31 24.27
CA ASN A 41 -1.38 -9.39 24.76
C ASN A 41 -2.71 -9.49 24.02
N THR A 42 -3.17 -8.40 23.40
CA THR A 42 -4.44 -8.30 22.67
C THR A 42 -4.27 -8.16 21.16
N HIS A 43 -3.11 -7.69 20.72
CA HIS A 43 -2.81 -7.45 19.31
C HIS A 43 -1.49 -8.05 18.90
N ASN A 44 -1.42 -8.47 17.63
CA ASN A 44 -0.18 -8.68 16.90
C ASN A 44 0.14 -7.41 16.10
N PHE A 45 1.43 -7.10 15.96
CA PHE A 45 1.87 -5.91 15.25
C PHE A 45 2.82 -6.29 14.11
N VAL A 46 2.66 -5.60 12.98
CA VAL A 46 3.58 -5.63 11.84
C VAL A 46 3.95 -4.20 11.50
N ILE A 47 5.22 -3.92 11.36
CA ILE A 47 5.72 -2.57 11.03
C ILE A 47 6.17 -2.57 9.58
N VAL A 48 5.64 -1.64 8.78
CA VAL A 48 6.16 -1.34 7.44
C VAL A 48 6.88 0.00 7.53
N THR A 49 8.19 -0.06 7.38
CA THR A 49 9.08 1.08 7.61
C THR A 49 9.60 1.66 6.29
N SER A 50 10.16 2.86 6.36
CA SER A 50 10.89 3.54 5.30
C SER A 50 12.19 4.09 5.86
N GLY A 51 12.97 4.82 5.05
CA GLY A 51 14.12 5.58 5.53
C GLY A 51 15.48 4.99 5.21
N ALA A 52 15.58 3.76 4.70
CA ALA A 52 16.86 3.15 4.35
C ALA A 52 17.68 4.01 3.36
N VAL A 53 17.04 4.48 2.26
CA VAL A 53 17.71 5.35 1.29
C VAL A 53 18.23 6.64 1.92
N SER A 54 17.48 7.24 2.84
CA SER A 54 17.89 8.48 3.51
C SER A 54 19.09 8.26 4.43
N LEU A 55 19.04 7.21 5.26
CA LEU A 55 20.15 6.86 6.17
C LEU A 55 21.42 6.51 5.41
N GLY A 56 21.32 5.65 4.39
CA GLY A 56 22.47 5.28 3.59
C GLY A 56 23.02 6.43 2.74
N GLY A 57 22.14 7.31 2.26
CA GLY A 57 22.58 8.53 1.56
C GLY A 57 23.44 9.43 2.45
N MET A 58 23.11 9.54 3.73
CA MET A 58 23.90 10.28 4.71
C MET A 58 25.22 9.59 5.02
N GLU A 59 25.21 8.28 5.28
CA GLU A 59 26.41 7.50 5.52
C GLU A 59 27.39 7.58 4.34
N LEU A 60 26.86 7.63 3.12
CA LEU A 60 27.60 7.81 1.87
C LEU A 60 27.94 9.27 1.56
N ASN A 61 27.61 10.22 2.46
CA ASN A 61 27.83 11.65 2.30
C ASN A 61 27.19 12.24 1.02
N TYR A 62 26.03 11.75 0.61
CA TYR A 62 25.30 12.35 -0.50
C TYR A 62 24.67 13.68 -0.05
N LYS A 63 25.02 14.78 -0.74
CA LYS A 63 24.51 16.13 -0.42
C LYS A 63 23.00 16.26 -0.64
N THR A 64 22.44 15.48 -1.55
CA THR A 64 21.01 15.43 -1.89
C THR A 64 20.61 14.00 -2.21
N ARG A 65 19.32 13.72 -2.14
CA ARG A 65 18.80 12.41 -2.53
C ARG A 65 19.21 12.07 -3.97
N PRO A 66 19.83 10.91 -4.23
CA PRO A 66 20.20 10.50 -5.57
C PRO A 66 19.00 10.40 -6.50
N LYS A 67 19.19 10.78 -7.78
CA LYS A 67 18.18 10.57 -8.84
C LYS A 67 18.40 9.27 -9.63
N SER A 68 19.63 8.76 -9.61
CA SER A 68 20.00 7.54 -10.33
C SER A 68 19.59 6.31 -9.54
N MET A 69 18.91 5.37 -10.19
CA MET A 69 18.48 4.08 -9.64
C MET A 69 19.61 3.35 -8.93
N LYS A 70 20.77 3.21 -9.57
CA LYS A 70 21.95 2.54 -9.01
C LYS A 70 22.39 3.16 -7.67
N LYS A 71 22.38 4.50 -7.57
CA LYS A 71 22.73 5.19 -6.33
C LYS A 71 21.67 5.04 -5.25
N LEU A 72 20.38 4.99 -5.63
CA LEU A 72 19.29 4.72 -4.70
C LEU A 72 19.40 3.31 -4.13
N GLN A 73 19.66 2.31 -4.97
CA GLN A 73 19.89 0.92 -4.56
C GLN A 73 21.06 0.79 -3.58
N VAL A 74 22.20 1.43 -3.89
CA VAL A 74 23.37 1.45 -3.02
C VAL A 74 23.04 2.12 -1.69
N ALA A 75 22.39 3.29 -1.71
CA ALA A 75 22.01 3.99 -0.48
C ALA A 75 21.04 3.14 0.36
N SER A 76 20.05 2.50 -0.26
CA SER A 76 19.14 1.62 0.47
C SER A 76 19.87 0.44 1.10
N ALA A 77 20.75 -0.23 0.36
CA ALA A 77 21.54 -1.36 0.88
C ALA A 77 22.39 -0.98 2.12
N VAL A 78 23.06 0.17 2.08
CA VAL A 78 23.88 0.68 3.20
C VAL A 78 22.99 1.07 4.38
N GLY A 79 21.96 1.87 4.13
CA GLY A 79 21.11 2.40 5.20
C GLY A 79 20.16 1.37 5.84
N GLN A 80 19.85 0.29 5.14
CA GLN A 80 18.99 -0.78 5.68
C GLN A 80 19.62 -1.44 6.91
N ILE A 81 20.95 -1.57 6.95
CA ILE A 81 21.67 -2.14 8.10
C ILE A 81 21.48 -1.24 9.32
N GLN A 82 21.69 0.07 9.16
CA GLN A 82 21.49 1.03 10.25
C GLN A 82 20.04 1.07 10.71
N LEU A 83 19.10 1.11 9.78
CA LEU A 83 17.67 1.14 10.06
C LEU A 83 17.25 -0.03 10.96
N ILE A 84 17.59 -1.26 10.58
CA ILE A 84 17.15 -2.43 11.35
C ILE A 84 17.89 -2.55 12.69
N ASN A 85 19.15 -2.12 12.77
CA ASN A 85 19.90 -2.12 14.02
C ASN A 85 19.28 -1.18 15.06
N GLU A 86 18.83 0.01 14.65
CA GLU A 86 18.16 0.95 15.56
C GLU A 86 16.81 0.41 16.04
N TYR A 87 16.00 -0.17 15.15
CA TYR A 87 14.78 -0.88 15.56
C TYR A 87 15.12 -1.98 16.58
N LYS A 88 16.09 -2.85 16.27
CA LYS A 88 16.49 -3.96 17.13
C LYS A 88 16.91 -3.48 18.51
N LYS A 89 17.74 -2.43 18.57
CA LYS A 89 18.21 -1.85 19.83
C LYS A 89 17.04 -1.40 20.71
N VAL A 90 16.17 -0.54 20.18
CA VAL A 90 15.07 0.05 20.96
C VAL A 90 14.02 -0.99 21.36
N PHE A 91 13.72 -1.94 20.46
CA PHE A 91 12.73 -2.98 20.76
C PHE A 91 13.25 -3.98 21.80
N ASN A 92 14.54 -4.32 21.76
CA ASN A 92 15.16 -5.17 22.78
C ASN A 92 15.16 -4.50 24.17
N GLU A 93 15.29 -3.18 24.26
CA GLU A 93 15.14 -2.43 25.54
C GLU A 93 13.75 -2.62 26.18
N ASN A 94 12.76 -3.03 25.40
CA ASN A 94 11.38 -3.32 25.82
C ASN A 94 11.05 -4.83 25.83
N ASP A 95 12.04 -5.72 25.80
CA ASP A 95 11.85 -7.17 25.68
C ASP A 95 10.94 -7.57 24.51
N LEU A 96 11.04 -6.86 23.38
CA LEU A 96 10.34 -7.15 22.15
C LEU A 96 11.32 -7.70 21.12
N GLN A 97 10.97 -8.83 20.53
CA GLN A 97 11.76 -9.43 19.46
C GLN A 97 11.25 -8.98 18.11
N ILE A 98 12.15 -8.57 17.21
CA ILE A 98 11.84 -8.20 15.84
C ILE A 98 12.49 -9.13 14.82
N ALA A 99 11.90 -9.19 13.62
CA ALA A 99 12.50 -9.85 12.46
C ALA A 99 12.48 -8.90 11.26
N GLN A 100 13.60 -8.78 10.56
CA GLN A 100 13.65 -8.07 9.27
C GLN A 100 13.02 -8.92 8.18
N VAL A 101 12.12 -8.32 7.38
CA VAL A 101 11.57 -8.94 6.17
C VAL A 101 11.66 -7.94 5.03
N LEU A 102 12.33 -8.32 3.94
CA LEU A 102 12.43 -7.51 2.73
C LEU A 102 11.55 -8.12 1.65
N ILE A 103 10.62 -7.33 1.12
CA ILE A 103 9.61 -7.76 0.17
C ILE A 103 9.69 -6.88 -1.08
N THR A 104 9.46 -7.45 -2.25
CA THR A 104 9.25 -6.71 -3.50
C THR A 104 7.77 -6.52 -3.78
N LYS A 105 7.42 -5.46 -4.49
CA LYS A 105 6.02 -5.18 -4.90
C LYS A 105 5.44 -6.29 -5.78
N ASN A 106 6.30 -7.02 -6.50
CA ASN A 106 5.91 -8.11 -7.40
C ASN A 106 5.55 -9.40 -6.66
N LEU A 107 5.58 -9.39 -5.32
CA LEU A 107 5.20 -10.54 -4.51
C LEU A 107 3.83 -11.13 -4.88
N ILE A 108 2.90 -10.28 -5.34
CA ILE A 108 1.53 -10.71 -5.70
C ILE A 108 1.51 -11.48 -7.03
N ASP A 109 2.47 -11.24 -7.90
CA ASP A 109 2.56 -11.86 -9.23
C ASP A 109 3.11 -13.28 -9.15
N ASP A 110 3.89 -13.58 -8.12
CA ASP A 110 4.49 -14.87 -7.88
C ASP A 110 3.76 -15.61 -6.75
N ARG A 111 2.95 -16.58 -7.13
CA ARG A 111 2.15 -17.37 -6.17
C ARG A 111 3.02 -18.07 -5.12
N GLU A 112 4.18 -18.58 -5.49
CA GLU A 112 5.05 -19.32 -4.58
C GLU A 112 5.66 -18.33 -3.56
N GLN A 113 6.20 -17.20 -4.01
CA GLN A 113 6.70 -16.17 -3.12
C GLN A 113 5.60 -15.64 -2.19
N PHE A 114 4.38 -15.46 -2.70
CA PHE A 114 3.24 -15.03 -1.89
C PHE A 114 2.91 -16.02 -0.77
N VAL A 115 2.82 -17.33 -1.09
CA VAL A 115 2.52 -18.36 -0.11
C VAL A 115 3.64 -18.46 0.93
N ASN A 116 4.89 -18.48 0.51
CA ASN A 116 6.05 -18.58 1.40
C ASN A 116 6.13 -17.37 2.34
N THR A 117 5.92 -16.16 1.82
CA THR A 117 5.90 -14.94 2.63
C THR A 117 4.74 -14.95 3.64
N THR A 118 3.56 -15.39 3.21
CA THR A 118 2.39 -15.52 4.11
C THR A 118 2.69 -16.49 5.26
N GLN A 119 3.28 -17.64 4.97
CA GLN A 119 3.64 -18.63 5.99
C GLN A 119 4.68 -18.07 6.96
N ALA A 120 5.73 -17.43 6.44
CA ALA A 120 6.79 -16.86 7.26
C ALA A 120 6.27 -15.75 8.19
N LEU A 121 5.46 -14.81 7.67
CA LEU A 121 4.88 -13.74 8.48
C LEU A 121 3.94 -14.28 9.57
N ASN A 122 3.08 -15.24 9.23
CA ASN A 122 2.18 -15.86 10.21
C ASN A 122 2.94 -16.63 11.30
N GLU A 123 4.03 -17.31 10.95
CA GLU A 123 4.88 -18.01 11.92
C GLU A 123 5.60 -17.02 12.85
N LEU A 124 6.14 -15.90 12.33
CA LEU A 124 6.71 -14.85 13.17
C LEU A 124 5.70 -14.32 14.18
N LEU A 125 4.47 -14.03 13.73
CA LEU A 125 3.40 -13.54 14.61
C LEU A 125 2.98 -14.58 15.64
N ALA A 126 2.94 -15.87 15.27
CA ALA A 126 2.64 -16.98 16.19
C ALA A 126 3.69 -17.09 17.31
N GLN A 127 4.94 -16.75 17.01
CA GLN A 127 6.05 -16.70 17.98
C GLN A 127 6.14 -15.37 18.74
N ASN A 128 5.20 -14.45 18.55
CA ASN A 128 5.21 -13.08 19.09
C ASN A 128 6.45 -12.26 18.65
N ILE A 129 7.01 -12.56 17.49
CA ILE A 129 8.09 -11.80 16.85
C ILE A 129 7.43 -10.76 15.95
N ILE A 130 7.86 -9.50 16.05
CA ILE A 130 7.32 -8.38 15.29
C ILE A 130 8.06 -8.27 13.96
N PRO A 131 7.40 -8.51 12.80
CA PRO A 131 8.01 -8.27 11.51
C PRO A 131 8.20 -6.77 11.28
N VAL A 132 9.44 -6.36 10.96
CA VAL A 132 9.79 -5.03 10.46
C VAL A 132 10.08 -5.19 8.97
N ILE A 133 9.13 -4.72 8.17
CA ILE A 133 9.08 -4.92 6.72
C ILE A 133 9.55 -3.66 6.01
N ASN A 134 10.38 -3.81 5.00
CA ASN A 134 10.72 -2.75 4.05
C ASN A 134 10.72 -3.32 2.63
N GLU A 135 10.68 -2.44 1.63
CA GLU A 135 10.89 -2.85 0.25
C GLU A 135 12.33 -3.33 0.05
N ASN A 136 12.50 -4.37 -0.77
CA ASN A 136 13.82 -4.79 -1.23
C ASN A 136 14.28 -3.91 -2.40
N ASP A 137 14.67 -2.69 -2.08
CA ASP A 137 15.07 -1.67 -3.06
C ASP A 137 16.23 -2.12 -3.96
N VAL A 138 17.07 -3.06 -3.51
CA VAL A 138 18.25 -3.52 -4.27
C VAL A 138 17.86 -4.20 -5.58
N VAL A 139 16.71 -4.88 -5.61
CA VAL A 139 16.19 -5.55 -6.79
C VAL A 139 15.08 -4.77 -7.49
N ALA A 140 14.78 -3.54 -7.04
CA ALA A 140 13.78 -2.68 -7.67
C ALA A 140 14.22 -2.25 -9.07
N THR A 141 13.27 -2.21 -10.02
CA THR A 141 13.50 -1.76 -11.39
C THR A 141 13.13 -0.29 -11.58
N GLU A 142 13.54 0.32 -12.71
CA GLU A 142 13.23 1.73 -13.01
C GLU A 142 11.73 2.02 -13.14
N GLU A 143 10.93 1.01 -13.45
CA GLU A 143 9.48 1.08 -13.54
C GLU A 143 8.82 1.18 -12.14
N LEU A 144 9.54 0.76 -11.11
CA LEU A 144 9.07 0.78 -9.72
C LEU A 144 9.56 2.07 -9.07
N LYS A 145 8.65 3.01 -8.82
CA LYS A 145 8.98 4.24 -8.08
C LYS A 145 9.41 3.88 -6.67
N PHE A 146 10.61 4.31 -6.29
CA PHE A 146 11.13 4.18 -4.91
C PHE A 146 10.19 4.87 -3.90
N GLY A 147 9.95 4.21 -2.78
CA GLY A 147 9.37 4.86 -1.60
C GLY A 147 7.86 4.70 -1.42
N ASP A 148 7.18 3.86 -2.23
CA ASP A 148 5.74 3.61 -2.04
C ASP A 148 5.47 2.45 -1.07
N ASN A 149 5.92 2.62 0.18
CA ASN A 149 5.62 1.66 1.25
C ASN A 149 4.17 1.78 1.76
N ASP A 150 3.40 2.80 1.36
CA ASP A 150 1.98 2.87 1.68
C ASP A 150 1.26 1.68 1.03
N ARG A 151 1.48 1.47 -0.27
CA ARG A 151 0.93 0.33 -1.01
C ARG A 151 1.45 -1.01 -0.50
N LEU A 152 2.75 -1.12 -0.22
CA LEU A 152 3.32 -2.32 0.39
C LEU A 152 2.62 -2.65 1.72
N SER A 153 2.31 -1.64 2.53
CA SER A 153 1.61 -1.83 3.82
C SER A 153 0.18 -2.36 3.66
N ALA A 154 -0.54 -1.94 2.62
CA ALA A 154 -1.86 -2.49 2.30
C ALA A 154 -1.76 -3.96 1.87
N ILE A 155 -0.79 -4.32 1.02
CA ILE A 155 -0.52 -5.71 0.62
C ILE A 155 -0.18 -6.57 1.84
N VAL A 156 0.74 -6.11 2.69
CA VAL A 156 1.10 -6.79 3.93
C VAL A 156 -0.11 -6.98 4.82
N SER A 157 -0.97 -5.96 4.94
CA SER A 157 -2.20 -6.03 5.75
C SER A 157 -3.13 -7.16 5.28
N ILE A 158 -3.22 -7.37 3.97
CA ILE A 158 -4.00 -8.47 3.39
C ILE A 158 -3.34 -9.82 3.67
N ILE A 159 -2.02 -9.94 3.49
CA ILE A 159 -1.26 -11.17 3.72
C ILE A 159 -1.43 -11.68 5.16
N VAL A 160 -1.33 -10.77 6.13
CA VAL A 160 -1.46 -11.13 7.56
C VAL A 160 -2.91 -11.10 8.07
N ASN A 161 -3.88 -10.90 7.17
CA ASN A 161 -5.31 -10.74 7.51
C ASN A 161 -5.51 -9.72 8.64
N ALA A 162 -4.91 -8.54 8.50
CA ALA A 162 -4.98 -7.48 9.49
C ALA A 162 -6.42 -7.02 9.74
N SER A 163 -6.71 -6.60 10.95
CA SER A 163 -7.98 -5.92 11.29
C SER A 163 -7.91 -4.42 11.01
N LYS A 164 -6.70 -3.85 11.00
CA LYS A 164 -6.49 -2.41 10.82
C LYS A 164 -5.13 -2.14 10.18
N LEU A 165 -5.11 -1.14 9.30
CA LEU A 165 -3.91 -0.48 8.78
C LEU A 165 -3.82 0.92 9.36
N ILE A 166 -2.71 1.27 10.01
CA ILE A 166 -2.41 2.61 10.51
C ILE A 166 -1.33 3.23 9.62
N LEU A 167 -1.64 4.33 8.94
CA LEU A 167 -0.70 5.09 8.13
C LEU A 167 -0.26 6.33 8.90
N VAL A 168 0.98 6.33 9.38
CA VAL A 168 1.57 7.46 10.10
C VAL A 168 2.13 8.46 9.09
N THR A 169 1.75 9.73 9.24
CA THR A 169 2.12 10.85 8.37
C THR A 169 2.47 12.09 9.20
N ASN A 170 2.99 13.13 8.56
CA ASN A 170 3.25 14.44 9.16
C ASN A 170 2.01 15.35 9.23
N LYS A 171 0.89 14.96 8.63
CA LYS A 171 -0.40 15.69 8.69
C LYS A 171 -1.37 14.98 9.60
N GLN A 172 -2.32 15.71 10.17
CA GLN A 172 -3.30 15.13 11.11
C GLN A 172 -4.22 14.08 10.48
N GLY A 173 -4.46 14.16 9.17
CA GLY A 173 -5.32 13.25 8.41
C GLY A 173 -5.44 13.69 6.96
N LEU A 174 -6.49 13.26 6.26
CA LEU A 174 -6.87 13.77 4.93
C LEU A 174 -7.64 15.09 5.07
N TYR A 175 -7.45 15.97 4.10
CA TYR A 175 -8.13 17.26 4.03
C TYR A 175 -8.85 17.41 2.68
N ASN A 176 -9.94 18.15 2.67
CA ASN A 176 -10.69 18.48 1.45
C ASN A 176 -9.93 19.39 0.49
N PHE A 177 -8.94 20.15 0.99
CA PHE A 177 -8.00 20.96 0.23
C PHE A 177 -6.60 20.83 0.85
N ASN A 178 -5.56 21.26 0.11
CA ASN A 178 -4.21 21.28 0.65
C ASN A 178 -4.12 22.31 1.81
N PRO A 179 -3.90 21.88 3.08
CA PRO A 179 -3.90 22.78 4.24
C PRO A 179 -2.75 23.78 4.25
N ASP A 180 -1.67 23.52 3.51
CA ASP A 180 -0.53 24.44 3.40
C ASP A 180 -0.82 25.59 2.41
N LYS A 181 -1.82 25.41 1.53
CA LYS A 181 -2.18 26.38 0.46
C LYS A 181 -3.55 27.02 0.69
N ASN A 182 -4.39 26.46 1.54
CA ASN A 182 -5.77 26.90 1.73
C ASN A 182 -6.13 26.89 3.22
N SER A 183 -6.40 28.09 3.78
CA SER A 183 -6.82 28.25 5.18
C SER A 183 -8.18 27.63 5.51
N ASP A 184 -9.04 27.40 4.51
CA ASP A 184 -10.37 26.81 4.67
C ASP A 184 -10.33 25.27 4.59
N ALA A 185 -9.13 24.69 4.49
CA ALA A 185 -8.96 23.23 4.48
C ALA A 185 -9.47 22.62 5.78
N LYS A 186 -10.41 21.70 5.64
CA LYS A 186 -10.99 20.95 6.78
C LYS A 186 -10.55 19.50 6.70
N MET A 187 -10.18 18.95 7.84
CA MET A 187 -9.85 17.53 7.96
C MET A 187 -11.12 16.70 7.78
N ILE A 188 -10.99 15.60 7.05
CA ILE A 188 -12.04 14.60 6.85
C ILE A 188 -11.89 13.56 7.94
N GLU A 189 -12.86 13.48 8.85
CA GLU A 189 -12.79 12.54 9.97
C GLU A 189 -13.12 11.10 9.52
N PHE A 190 -14.17 10.95 8.66
CA PHE A 190 -14.64 9.65 8.18
C PHE A 190 -14.90 9.70 6.69
N ILE A 191 -14.53 8.62 5.99
CA ILE A 191 -14.83 8.48 4.57
C ILE A 191 -14.92 6.99 4.20
N GLN A 192 -15.81 6.63 3.28
CA GLN A 192 -15.88 5.28 2.74
C GLN A 192 -14.74 5.07 1.74
N PHE A 193 -14.12 3.89 1.75
CA PHE A 193 -12.97 3.56 0.88
C PHE A 193 -13.30 3.68 -0.62
N ASN A 194 -14.56 3.52 -1.02
CA ASN A 194 -15.05 3.61 -2.41
C ASN A 194 -15.82 4.90 -2.70
N SER A 195 -15.72 5.91 -1.85
CA SER A 195 -16.37 7.20 -2.07
C SER A 195 -15.75 7.92 -3.27
N SER A 196 -16.59 8.49 -4.14
CA SER A 196 -16.12 9.37 -5.23
C SER A 196 -15.31 10.56 -4.69
N GLN A 197 -15.70 11.08 -3.52
CA GLN A 197 -14.96 12.13 -2.84
C GLN A 197 -13.49 11.74 -2.58
N LEU A 198 -13.21 10.46 -2.30
CA LEU A 198 -11.84 9.99 -2.09
C LEU A 198 -11.02 10.07 -3.38
N ASN A 199 -11.63 9.76 -4.51
CA ASN A 199 -11.00 9.89 -5.83
C ASN A 199 -10.74 11.35 -6.20
N ASP A 200 -11.63 12.27 -5.82
CA ASP A 200 -11.48 13.70 -6.06
C ASP A 200 -10.32 14.33 -5.27
N LEU A 201 -9.88 13.69 -4.19
CA LEU A 201 -8.72 14.12 -3.40
C LEU A 201 -7.37 13.74 -4.04
N ILE A 202 -7.32 12.78 -4.95
CA ILE A 202 -6.08 12.30 -5.58
C ILE A 202 -5.34 13.41 -6.35
N PRO A 203 -6.00 14.22 -7.22
CA PRO A 203 -5.34 15.33 -7.93
C PRO A 203 -4.82 16.43 -7.00
N ILE A 204 -5.54 16.71 -5.90
CA ILE A 204 -5.19 17.75 -4.93
C ILE A 204 -3.90 17.40 -4.19
N SER A 205 -3.62 16.12 -4.04
CA SER A 205 -2.47 15.60 -3.32
C SER A 205 -1.19 15.49 -4.16
N SER A 206 -1.29 15.61 -5.48
CA SER A 206 -0.15 15.46 -6.41
C SER A 206 0.78 16.68 -6.49
N ASP A 207 0.36 17.83 -5.95
CA ASP A 207 1.11 19.09 -5.99
C ASP A 207 2.17 19.26 -4.88
N GLY A 208 2.46 18.24 -4.11
CA GLY A 208 3.40 18.27 -3.00
C GLY A 208 4.75 17.64 -3.31
N GLU A 209 5.84 18.33 -2.99
CA GLU A 209 7.19 17.78 -2.99
C GLU A 209 7.28 16.62 -1.99
N GLY A 210 7.35 15.39 -2.48
CA GLY A 210 7.59 14.20 -1.67
C GLY A 210 7.03 12.94 -2.34
N GLU A 211 7.91 11.97 -2.60
CA GLU A 211 7.52 10.61 -2.97
C GLU A 211 6.72 10.01 -1.81
N GLY A 212 5.46 9.67 -2.04
CA GLY A 212 4.54 9.17 -1.02
C GLY A 212 3.54 10.21 -0.51
N GLY A 213 3.00 11.04 -1.39
CA GLY A 213 1.94 12.00 -1.10
C GLY A 213 0.63 11.34 -0.62
N PHE A 214 -0.39 12.15 -0.37
CA PHE A 214 -1.71 11.64 0.03
C PHE A 214 -2.33 10.68 -0.99
N SER A 215 -2.00 10.81 -2.28
CA SER A 215 -2.46 9.89 -3.35
C SER A 215 -2.08 8.43 -3.08
N THR A 216 -0.85 8.16 -2.63
CA THR A 216 -0.40 6.79 -2.31
C THR A 216 -1.11 6.24 -1.07
N LYS A 217 -1.40 7.11 -0.08
CA LYS A 217 -2.15 6.74 1.13
C LYS A 217 -3.62 6.44 0.82
N ILE A 218 -4.23 7.24 -0.06
CA ILE A 218 -5.59 6.99 -0.54
C ILE A 218 -5.66 5.65 -1.27
N MET A 219 -4.72 5.39 -2.19
CA MET A 219 -4.64 4.13 -2.91
C MET A 219 -4.44 2.93 -1.94
N ALA A 220 -3.54 3.06 -0.97
CA ALA A 220 -3.33 2.03 0.04
C ALA A 220 -4.59 1.75 0.86
N ALA A 221 -5.31 2.81 1.26
CA ALA A 221 -6.56 2.69 1.99
C ALA A 221 -7.69 2.05 1.16
N GLN A 222 -7.74 2.34 -0.15
CA GLN A 222 -8.68 1.69 -1.06
C GLN A 222 -8.38 0.19 -1.18
N ILE A 223 -7.10 -0.18 -1.40
CA ILE A 223 -6.67 -1.60 -1.44
C ILE A 223 -7.06 -2.32 -0.14
N ALA A 224 -6.74 -1.73 1.02
CA ALA A 224 -7.08 -2.28 2.31
C ALA A 224 -8.62 -2.39 2.51
N GLY A 225 -9.35 -1.32 2.19
CA GLY A 225 -10.79 -1.22 2.32
C GLY A 225 -11.55 -2.27 1.51
N PHE A 226 -11.15 -2.51 0.27
CA PHE A 226 -11.71 -3.60 -0.56
C PHE A 226 -11.49 -5.00 0.05
N SER A 227 -10.45 -5.15 0.86
CA SER A 227 -10.14 -6.40 1.55
C SER A 227 -10.80 -6.52 2.93
N GLY A 228 -11.66 -5.58 3.29
CA GLY A 228 -12.31 -5.55 4.60
C GLY A 228 -11.35 -5.18 5.72
N ILE A 229 -10.37 -4.30 5.44
CA ILE A 229 -9.40 -3.80 6.40
C ILE A 229 -9.59 -2.29 6.54
N GLN A 230 -9.93 -1.87 7.75
CA GLN A 230 -10.07 -0.46 8.10
C GLN A 230 -8.71 0.25 8.04
N THR A 231 -8.67 1.44 7.46
CA THR A 231 -7.44 2.25 7.44
C THR A 231 -7.61 3.51 8.25
N GLN A 232 -6.61 3.84 9.07
CA GLN A 232 -6.57 5.08 9.85
C GLN A 232 -5.31 5.87 9.50
N ILE A 233 -5.47 7.12 9.06
CA ILE A 233 -4.37 8.03 8.72
C ILE A 233 -4.23 9.03 9.87
N ILE A 234 -3.07 9.02 10.51
CA ILE A 234 -2.81 9.83 11.71
C ILE A 234 -1.48 10.58 11.61
N SER A 235 -1.38 11.72 12.28
CA SER A 235 -0.07 12.30 12.62
C SER A 235 0.54 11.53 13.78
N TRP A 236 1.88 11.43 13.78
CA TRP A 236 2.56 10.85 14.92
C TRP A 236 2.38 11.68 16.18
N SER A 237 1.82 11.10 17.19
CA SER A 237 1.96 11.42 18.61
C SER A 237 1.67 10.15 19.39
N GLU A 238 2.18 10.03 20.58
CA GLU A 238 1.91 8.89 21.45
C GLU A 238 0.40 8.70 21.65
N GLN A 239 -0.31 9.77 21.98
CA GLN A 239 -1.76 9.72 22.19
C GLN A 239 -2.53 9.30 20.95
N ASN A 240 -2.21 9.86 19.76
CA ASN A 240 -2.88 9.48 18.51
C ASN A 240 -2.66 8.01 18.20
N PHE A 241 -1.45 7.50 18.48
CA PHE A 241 -1.13 6.10 18.22
C PHE A 241 -1.91 5.16 19.15
N VAL A 242 -1.95 5.46 20.44
CA VAL A 242 -2.77 4.71 21.43
C VAL A 242 -4.25 4.73 21.03
N ASP A 243 -4.80 5.91 20.75
CA ASP A 243 -6.20 6.07 20.36
C ASP A 243 -6.52 5.28 19.08
N ALA A 244 -5.60 5.25 18.12
CA ALA A 244 -5.77 4.45 16.90
C ALA A 244 -5.77 2.94 17.19
N ILE A 245 -4.90 2.44 18.09
CA ILE A 245 -4.87 1.02 18.50
C ILE A 245 -6.19 0.67 19.23
N GLU A 246 -6.64 1.51 20.13
CA GLU A 246 -7.85 1.30 20.92
C GLU A 246 -9.15 1.49 20.10
N GLY A 247 -9.05 1.91 18.86
CA GLY A 247 -10.20 2.11 17.96
C GLY A 247 -10.95 3.42 18.19
N LYS A 248 -10.34 4.38 18.87
CA LYS A 248 -10.89 5.72 19.02
C LYS A 248 -10.71 6.54 17.75
N GLN A 249 -11.57 7.56 17.59
CA GLN A 249 -11.49 8.48 16.47
C GLN A 249 -10.29 9.41 16.65
N VAL A 250 -9.34 9.30 15.71
CA VAL A 250 -8.18 10.19 15.57
C VAL A 250 -7.76 10.23 14.10
N GLY A 251 -7.42 11.41 13.61
CA GLY A 251 -7.08 11.58 12.18
C GLY A 251 -8.24 11.28 11.26
N THR A 252 -7.97 10.66 10.13
CA THR A 252 -8.99 10.22 9.16
C THR A 252 -9.18 8.71 9.24
N LEU A 253 -10.41 8.28 9.46
CA LEU A 253 -10.82 6.89 9.42
C LEU A 253 -11.45 6.57 8.06
N ILE A 254 -10.82 5.66 7.31
CA ILE A 254 -11.33 5.15 6.05
C ILE A 254 -11.97 3.79 6.33
N LEU A 255 -13.29 3.74 6.12
CA LEU A 255 -14.11 2.57 6.42
C LEU A 255 -13.97 1.54 5.31
N GLU A 256 -13.97 0.29 5.70
CA GLU A 256 -13.79 -0.88 4.86
C GLU A 256 -15.09 -1.37 4.22
N SER A 257 -14.95 -2.31 3.28
CA SER A 257 -16.05 -3.05 2.68
C SER A 257 -16.52 -4.20 3.57
N ASP A 258 -17.81 -4.41 3.63
CA ASP A 258 -18.40 -5.63 4.22
C ASP A 258 -18.06 -6.90 3.41
N LYS A 259 -17.70 -6.75 2.13
CA LYS A 259 -17.36 -7.85 1.23
C LYS A 259 -15.88 -7.84 0.90
N LYS A 260 -15.17 -8.92 1.23
CA LYS A 260 -13.76 -9.08 0.87
C LYS A 260 -13.61 -9.44 -0.61
N ILE A 261 -12.81 -8.67 -1.33
CA ILE A 261 -12.41 -8.97 -2.71
C ILE A 261 -11.11 -9.79 -2.70
N ARG A 262 -10.95 -10.68 -3.68
CA ARG A 262 -9.74 -11.50 -3.82
C ARG A 262 -8.52 -10.61 -4.11
N LEU A 263 -7.40 -10.89 -3.48
CA LEU A 263 -6.16 -10.14 -3.59
C LEU A 263 -5.71 -9.91 -5.05
N ARG A 264 -5.86 -10.91 -5.93
CA ARG A 264 -5.53 -10.79 -7.36
C ARG A 264 -6.29 -9.65 -8.04
N LYS A 265 -7.59 -9.51 -7.75
CA LYS A 265 -8.40 -8.43 -8.30
C LYS A 265 -7.98 -7.06 -7.80
N LEU A 266 -7.56 -6.97 -6.54
CA LEU A 266 -7.03 -5.73 -5.96
C LEU A 266 -5.71 -5.33 -6.60
N TRP A 267 -4.84 -6.31 -6.86
CA TRP A 267 -3.62 -6.05 -7.58
C TRP A 267 -3.90 -5.55 -9.01
N ILE A 268 -4.85 -6.13 -9.72
CA ILE A 268 -5.26 -5.66 -11.05
C ILE A 268 -5.73 -4.21 -10.98
N ALA A 269 -6.60 -3.87 -10.00
CA ALA A 269 -7.15 -2.52 -9.86
C ALA A 269 -6.09 -1.47 -9.57
N TYR A 270 -5.27 -1.74 -8.56
CA TYR A 270 -4.42 -0.73 -7.94
C TYR A 270 -2.92 -1.01 -8.07
N GLY A 271 -2.58 -2.23 -8.45
CA GLY A 271 -1.22 -2.74 -8.51
C GLY A 271 -0.55 -2.68 -9.86
N MET A 272 -1.31 -2.99 -10.85
CA MET A 272 -0.83 -3.17 -12.21
C MET A 272 -0.87 -1.85 -12.97
N GLN A 273 0.20 -1.54 -13.69
CA GLN A 273 0.16 -0.44 -14.66
C GLN A 273 -0.59 -0.88 -15.91
N SER A 274 -1.48 -0.03 -16.42
CA SER A 274 -2.11 -0.26 -17.72
C SER A 274 -1.16 0.19 -18.81
N THR A 275 -0.92 -0.70 -19.77
CA THR A 275 -0.11 -0.41 -20.97
C THR A 275 -0.98 0.02 -22.14
N SER A 276 -2.29 -0.28 -22.06
CA SER A 276 -3.26 0.09 -23.08
C SER A 276 -4.61 0.43 -22.48
N LYS A 277 -5.44 1.07 -23.30
CA LYS A 277 -6.81 1.47 -23.02
C LYS A 277 -7.70 0.93 -24.14
N ILE A 278 -8.83 0.31 -23.76
CA ILE A 278 -9.85 -0.13 -24.72
C ILE A 278 -11.20 0.52 -24.37
N GLU A 279 -11.96 0.85 -25.41
CA GLU A 279 -13.33 1.33 -25.27
C GLU A 279 -14.30 0.19 -25.56
N ILE A 280 -15.33 0.05 -24.72
CA ILE A 280 -16.34 -1.01 -24.82
C ILE A 280 -17.73 -0.41 -25.02
N ASP A 281 -18.66 -1.24 -25.52
CA ASP A 281 -20.08 -0.88 -25.62
C ASP A 281 -20.85 -1.13 -24.32
N ASP A 282 -22.11 -0.61 -24.25
CA ASP A 282 -23.00 -0.78 -23.12
C ASP A 282 -23.37 -2.26 -22.87
N GLY A 283 -23.41 -3.08 -23.92
CA GLY A 283 -23.71 -4.51 -23.84
C GLY A 283 -22.61 -5.25 -23.08
N ALA A 284 -21.35 -4.99 -23.45
CA ALA A 284 -20.17 -5.54 -22.78
C ALA A 284 -20.10 -5.09 -21.31
N PHE A 285 -20.35 -3.79 -21.05
CA PHE A 285 -20.36 -3.29 -19.68
C PHE A 285 -21.44 -3.95 -18.82
N ASN A 286 -22.66 -4.12 -19.36
CA ASN A 286 -23.73 -4.81 -18.67
C ASN A 286 -23.41 -6.31 -18.44
N ALA A 287 -22.69 -6.95 -19.34
CA ALA A 287 -22.24 -8.34 -19.18
C ALA A 287 -21.21 -8.47 -18.05
N ILE A 288 -20.17 -7.61 -18.03
CA ILE A 288 -19.16 -7.66 -16.96
C ILE A 288 -19.74 -7.33 -15.57
N LYS A 289 -20.71 -6.41 -15.48
CA LYS A 289 -21.46 -6.16 -14.24
C LYS A 289 -22.19 -7.40 -13.72
N LYS A 290 -22.61 -8.31 -14.60
CA LYS A 290 -23.23 -9.58 -14.26
C LYS A 290 -22.20 -10.72 -14.07
N ASN A 291 -20.95 -10.39 -13.81
CA ASN A 291 -19.85 -11.34 -13.64
C ASN A 291 -19.52 -12.18 -14.88
N ALA A 292 -19.66 -11.63 -16.08
CA ALA A 292 -19.17 -12.25 -17.31
C ALA A 292 -17.75 -11.78 -17.64
N SER A 293 -17.00 -12.61 -18.38
CA SER A 293 -15.74 -12.21 -19.00
C SER A 293 -15.98 -11.18 -20.11
N LEU A 294 -15.00 -10.31 -20.36
CA LEU A 294 -15.05 -9.39 -21.48
C LEU A 294 -14.64 -10.12 -22.75
N LEU A 295 -15.55 -10.17 -23.73
CA LEU A 295 -15.31 -10.73 -25.04
C LEU A 295 -14.83 -9.64 -26.01
N CYS A 296 -14.10 -10.04 -27.05
CA CYS A 296 -13.65 -9.13 -28.10
C CYS A 296 -14.80 -8.42 -28.84
N ASN A 297 -15.97 -9.08 -28.97
CA ASN A 297 -17.15 -8.51 -29.62
C ASN A 297 -17.67 -7.21 -28.94
N GLY A 298 -17.36 -7.03 -27.64
CA GLY A 298 -17.76 -5.83 -26.92
C GLY A 298 -16.76 -4.69 -26.99
N VAL A 299 -15.65 -4.86 -27.70
CA VAL A 299 -14.61 -3.83 -27.86
C VAL A 299 -14.94 -2.97 -29.06
N VAL A 300 -15.11 -1.67 -28.83
CA VAL A 300 -15.41 -0.67 -29.88
C VAL A 300 -14.12 -0.09 -30.44
N LYS A 301 -13.12 0.14 -29.58
CA LYS A 301 -11.85 0.77 -29.98
C LYS A 301 -10.70 0.31 -29.09
N ILE A 302 -9.53 0.17 -29.70
CA ILE A 302 -8.23 -0.06 -29.03
C ILE A 302 -7.43 1.23 -29.21
N HIS A 303 -6.87 1.76 -28.14
CA HIS A 303 -6.09 3.01 -28.20
C HIS A 303 -4.60 2.74 -28.43
N GLU A 304 -4.02 1.73 -27.77
CA GLU A 304 -2.64 1.31 -27.91
C GLU A 304 -2.55 -0.20 -28.04
N ASP A 305 -1.53 -0.70 -28.76
CA ASP A 305 -1.27 -2.13 -28.85
C ASP A 305 -0.87 -2.74 -27.50
N PHE A 306 -1.24 -3.99 -27.28
CA PHE A 306 -0.93 -4.73 -26.07
C PHE A 306 -0.63 -6.20 -26.38
N ASN A 307 0.08 -6.84 -25.46
CA ASN A 307 0.39 -8.26 -25.51
C ASN A 307 -0.39 -9.04 -24.45
N ILE A 308 -0.40 -10.35 -24.59
CA ILE A 308 -0.93 -11.25 -23.55
C ILE A 308 -0.23 -10.98 -22.22
N GLY A 309 -1.00 -10.84 -21.14
CA GLY A 309 -0.52 -10.52 -19.79
C GLY A 309 -0.49 -9.03 -19.45
N ASP A 310 -0.64 -8.15 -20.44
CA ASP A 310 -0.66 -6.70 -20.20
C ASP A 310 -1.91 -6.23 -19.47
N GLY A 311 -1.75 -5.15 -18.71
CA GLY A 311 -2.84 -4.44 -18.04
C GLY A 311 -3.61 -3.55 -19.00
N ILE A 312 -4.92 -3.69 -19.01
CA ILE A 312 -5.81 -2.91 -19.86
C ILE A 312 -6.81 -2.14 -19.03
N ASP A 313 -6.87 -0.82 -19.24
CA ASP A 313 -7.96 0.01 -18.77
C ASP A 313 -9.16 -0.12 -19.71
N VAL A 314 -10.33 -0.41 -19.13
CA VAL A 314 -11.59 -0.58 -19.87
C VAL A 314 -12.45 0.66 -19.67
N VAL A 315 -12.81 1.30 -20.77
CA VAL A 315 -13.48 2.60 -20.78
C VAL A 315 -14.84 2.50 -21.43
N LEU A 316 -15.82 3.19 -20.87
CA LEU A 316 -17.13 3.43 -21.43
C LEU A 316 -17.42 4.92 -21.39
N ASN A 317 -17.70 5.53 -22.55
CA ASN A 317 -17.99 6.96 -22.66
C ASN A 317 -16.92 7.84 -21.96
N ASP A 318 -15.65 7.59 -22.23
CA ASP A 318 -14.48 8.27 -21.64
C ASP A 318 -14.28 8.06 -20.12
N ILE A 319 -15.10 7.25 -19.48
CA ILE A 319 -14.99 6.92 -18.06
C ILE A 319 -14.31 5.55 -17.92
N ASN A 320 -13.27 5.48 -17.08
CA ASN A 320 -12.63 4.22 -16.73
C ASN A 320 -13.58 3.40 -15.83
N VAL A 321 -14.16 2.33 -16.37
CA VAL A 321 -15.22 1.54 -15.70
C VAL A 321 -14.72 0.19 -15.19
N ALA A 322 -13.60 -0.30 -15.72
CA ALA A 322 -13.00 -1.56 -15.28
C ALA A 322 -11.51 -1.61 -15.66
N LYS A 323 -10.82 -2.60 -15.12
CA LYS A 323 -9.42 -2.90 -15.43
C LYS A 323 -9.21 -4.40 -15.46
N GLY A 324 -8.32 -4.89 -16.32
CA GLY A 324 -8.06 -6.33 -16.40
C GLY A 324 -6.78 -6.70 -17.09
N ILE A 325 -6.51 -8.01 -17.15
CA ILE A 325 -5.33 -8.60 -17.78
C ILE A 325 -5.74 -9.21 -19.14
N ALA A 326 -5.02 -8.83 -20.19
CA ALA A 326 -5.21 -9.38 -21.52
C ALA A 326 -4.92 -10.88 -21.56
N LYS A 327 -5.82 -11.65 -22.18
CA LYS A 327 -5.63 -13.09 -22.45
C LYS A 327 -5.10 -13.38 -23.85
N ILE A 328 -5.15 -12.39 -24.72
CA ILE A 328 -4.66 -12.41 -26.09
C ILE A 328 -3.97 -11.08 -26.38
N SER A 329 -3.18 -11.03 -27.43
CA SER A 329 -2.59 -9.79 -27.92
C SER A 329 -3.56 -9.02 -28.81
N SER A 330 -3.34 -7.69 -28.96
CA SER A 330 -4.24 -6.81 -29.74
C SER A 330 -4.41 -7.23 -31.20
N ASN A 331 -3.39 -7.89 -31.79
CA ASN A 331 -3.43 -8.41 -33.17
C ASN A 331 -4.19 -9.75 -33.35
N GLU A 332 -4.59 -10.39 -32.23
CA GLU A 332 -5.31 -11.67 -32.22
C GLU A 332 -6.82 -11.48 -31.94
N ILE A 333 -7.28 -10.25 -31.86
CA ILE A 333 -8.68 -9.94 -31.57
C ILE A 333 -9.58 -10.47 -32.69
N SER A 334 -10.52 -11.32 -32.29
CA SER A 334 -11.54 -11.88 -33.19
C SER A 334 -12.82 -12.19 -32.39
N ASP A 335 -13.94 -12.37 -33.11
CA ASP A 335 -15.25 -12.60 -32.51
C ASP A 335 -15.27 -13.81 -31.59
N ASN A 336 -16.00 -13.69 -30.47
CA ASN A 336 -16.23 -14.75 -29.48
C ASN A 336 -15.00 -15.21 -28.71
N ILE A 337 -13.87 -14.50 -28.80
CA ILE A 337 -12.70 -14.75 -27.96
C ILE A 337 -12.78 -13.94 -26.67
N VAL A 338 -12.35 -14.55 -25.56
CA VAL A 338 -12.23 -13.88 -24.27
C VAL A 338 -10.99 -12.99 -24.28
N LEU A 339 -11.20 -11.68 -24.25
CA LEU A 339 -10.14 -10.70 -24.13
C LEU A 339 -9.64 -10.59 -22.70
N ILE A 340 -10.58 -10.45 -21.74
CA ILE A 340 -10.24 -10.41 -20.32
C ILE A 340 -11.15 -11.38 -19.58
N HIS A 341 -10.55 -12.37 -18.90
CA HIS A 341 -11.32 -13.32 -18.11
C HIS A 341 -11.88 -12.68 -16.85
N ILE A 342 -13.07 -13.13 -16.40
CA ILE A 342 -13.72 -12.57 -15.21
C ILE A 342 -12.87 -12.62 -13.93
N ASP A 343 -12.02 -13.63 -13.76
CA ASP A 343 -11.11 -13.72 -12.62
C ASP A 343 -9.97 -12.67 -12.68
N ASP A 344 -9.69 -12.16 -13.87
CA ASP A 344 -8.65 -11.16 -14.16
C ASP A 344 -9.25 -9.80 -14.54
N LEU A 345 -10.53 -9.57 -14.24
CA LEU A 345 -11.27 -8.33 -14.48
C LEU A 345 -11.80 -7.78 -13.17
N ILE A 346 -11.65 -6.48 -12.95
CA ILE A 346 -12.28 -5.76 -11.84
C ILE A 346 -13.04 -4.57 -12.37
N ILE A 347 -14.23 -4.33 -11.81
CA ILE A 347 -15.02 -3.12 -12.04
C ILE A 347 -14.58 -2.08 -11.01
N LEU A 348 -14.31 -0.85 -11.47
CA LEU A 348 -13.79 0.26 -10.67
C LEU A 348 -14.93 1.09 -10.06
#